data_0ee6793df19aaa1996d7d1959f89a6eb
#
_entry.id   0ee6793df19aaa1996d7d1959f89a6eb
#
_cell.length_a   1.000
_cell.length_b   1.000
_cell.length_c   1.000
_cell.angle_alpha   90.00
_cell.angle_beta   90.00
_cell.angle_gamma   90.00
#
_symmetry.space_group_name_H-M   'P 1'
#
loop_
_entity.id
_entity.type
_entity.pdbx_description
1 polymer ?
#
loop_
_entity_poly.entity_id
_entity_poly.type
_entity_poly.pdbx_seq_one_letter_code
_entity_poly.pdbx_strand_id
1 'polypeptide(L)'
;MRVRKQSLGSRNIAGERVEQRRKAIGMKQKDLLTQLQVRGIDLNASGLSKLEGQFRSINDYELVALADALGVSIGWLVGQED
;
A
#
# COMPACT_ATOMS: atom_id res chain seq x y z
N MET A 1 4.72 19.80 1.52
CA MET A 1 4.78 18.46 2.18
C MET A 1 3.48 18.21 2.92
N ARG A 2 2.93 17.03 2.78
CA ARG A 2 1.71 16.66 3.48
C ARG A 2 2.02 16.28 4.93
N VAL A 3 1.33 16.91 5.87
CA VAL A 3 1.48 16.60 7.29
C VAL A 3 0.40 15.59 7.68
N ARG A 4 0.80 14.49 8.31
CA ARG A 4 -0.15 13.50 8.82
C ARG A 4 -0.73 14.00 10.14
N LYS A 5 -2.04 13.80 10.31
CA LYS A 5 -2.72 14.11 11.57
C LYS A 5 -2.38 13.10 12.65
N GLN A 6 -2.01 11.87 12.25
CA GLN A 6 -1.67 10.78 13.15
C GLN A 6 -0.28 10.29 12.82
N SER A 7 0.43 9.81 13.83
CA SER A 7 1.73 9.16 13.64
C SER A 7 1.56 7.89 12.82
N LEU A 8 2.60 7.56 12.04
CA LEU A 8 2.65 6.28 11.35
C LEU A 8 2.66 5.16 12.38
N GLY A 9 1.99 4.08 12.06
CA GLY A 9 2.02 2.88 12.87
C GLY A 9 3.29 2.07 12.59
N SER A 10 3.37 0.89 13.20
CA SER A 10 4.52 0.01 13.08
C SER A 10 4.13 -1.43 12.74
N ARG A 11 2.94 -1.63 12.19
CA ARG A 11 2.41 -2.96 11.92
C ARG A 11 2.85 -3.53 10.58
N ASN A 12 3.38 -2.68 9.69
CA ASN A 12 3.97 -3.13 8.44
C ASN A 12 5.06 -2.12 8.04
N ILE A 13 5.95 -2.55 7.16
CA ILE A 13 7.06 -1.69 6.71
C ILE A 13 6.84 -1.17 5.29
N ALA A 14 5.79 -1.62 4.60
CA ALA A 14 5.57 -1.28 3.18
C ALA A 14 4.54 -0.19 2.97
N GLY A 15 3.67 0.07 3.93
CA GLY A 15 2.50 0.93 3.73
C GLY A 15 2.83 2.34 3.27
N GLU A 16 3.90 2.93 3.81
CA GLU A 16 4.31 4.27 3.40
C GLU A 16 4.72 4.30 1.93
N ARG A 17 5.45 3.28 1.47
CA ARG A 17 5.86 3.19 0.07
C ARG A 17 4.68 2.87 -0.85
N VAL A 18 3.70 2.12 -0.37
CA VAL A 18 2.45 1.90 -1.11
C VAL A 18 1.78 3.25 -1.39
N GLU A 19 1.59 4.06 -0.37
CA GLU A 19 0.97 5.38 -0.52
C GLU A 19 1.82 6.27 -1.43
N GLN A 20 3.12 6.30 -1.22
CA GLN A 20 4.04 7.11 -2.00
C GLN A 20 3.98 6.78 -3.48
N ARG A 21 4.06 5.49 -3.83
CA ARG A 21 4.01 5.05 -5.23
C ARG A 21 2.64 5.33 -5.84
N ARG A 22 1.57 5.04 -5.09
CA ARG A 22 0.21 5.28 -5.56
C ARG A 22 0.03 6.74 -5.97
N LYS A 23 0.46 7.65 -5.12
CA LYS A 23 0.36 9.09 -5.39
C LYS A 23 1.28 9.51 -6.54
N ALA A 24 2.47 8.93 -6.61
CA ALA A 24 3.43 9.26 -7.67
C ALA A 24 2.90 8.94 -9.06
N ILE A 25 2.11 7.88 -9.19
CA ILE A 25 1.50 7.50 -10.48
C ILE A 25 0.09 8.05 -10.66
N GLY A 26 -0.37 8.94 -9.76
CA GLY A 26 -1.68 9.56 -9.88
C GLY A 26 -2.85 8.64 -9.61
N MET A 27 -2.64 7.56 -8.89
CA MET A 27 -3.67 6.57 -8.60
C MET A 27 -4.39 6.92 -7.31
N LYS A 28 -5.73 6.93 -7.33
CA LYS A 28 -6.54 7.13 -6.13
C LYS A 28 -6.66 5.83 -5.34
N GLN A 29 -6.99 5.94 -4.06
CA GLN A 29 -7.20 4.73 -3.23
C GLN A 29 -8.26 3.81 -3.83
N LYS A 30 -9.36 4.37 -4.35
CA LYS A 30 -10.42 3.56 -4.96
C LYS A 30 -9.92 2.79 -6.18
N ASP A 31 -8.99 3.36 -6.93
CA ASP A 31 -8.40 2.71 -8.10
C ASP A 31 -7.52 1.54 -7.67
N LEU A 32 -6.74 1.74 -6.62
CA LEU A 32 -5.91 0.67 -6.08
C LEU A 32 -6.77 -0.47 -5.53
N LEU A 33 -7.86 -0.14 -4.83
CA LEU A 33 -8.80 -1.16 -4.35
C LEU A 33 -9.34 -2.01 -5.50
N THR A 34 -9.72 -1.38 -6.60
CA THR A 34 -10.19 -2.10 -7.80
C THR A 34 -9.10 -3.05 -8.33
N GLN A 35 -7.87 -2.56 -8.42
CA GLN A 35 -6.75 -3.38 -8.89
C GLN A 35 -6.47 -4.56 -7.96
N LEU A 36 -6.60 -4.35 -6.66
CA LEU A 36 -6.43 -5.42 -5.68
C LEU A 36 -7.55 -6.46 -5.78
N GLN A 37 -8.80 -6.02 -5.98
CA GLN A 37 -9.94 -6.92 -6.15
C GLN A 37 -9.78 -7.81 -7.38
N VAL A 38 -9.28 -7.25 -8.49
CA VAL A 38 -9.00 -8.02 -9.71
C VAL A 38 -8.00 -9.13 -9.41
N ARG A 39 -7.10 -8.91 -8.46
CA ARG A 39 -6.06 -9.88 -8.07
C ARG A 39 -6.49 -10.77 -6.90
N GLY A 40 -7.77 -10.75 -6.56
CA GLY A 40 -8.31 -11.62 -5.52
C GLY A 40 -8.12 -11.14 -4.09
N ILE A 41 -7.75 -9.88 -3.91
CA ILE A 41 -7.57 -9.29 -2.58
C ILE A 41 -8.84 -8.55 -2.19
N ASP A 42 -9.49 -9.01 -1.12
CA ASP A 42 -10.71 -8.39 -0.60
C ASP A 42 -10.33 -7.41 0.50
N LEU A 43 -10.30 -6.14 0.14
CA LEU A 43 -9.91 -5.06 1.04
C LEU A 43 -10.85 -3.88 0.82
N ASN A 44 -11.29 -3.23 1.91
CA ASN A 44 -12.13 -2.05 1.81
C ASN A 44 -11.30 -0.77 2.00
N ALA A 45 -11.96 0.38 1.82
CA ALA A 45 -11.28 1.68 1.90
C ALA A 45 -10.63 1.91 3.26
N SER A 46 -11.32 1.53 4.34
CA SER A 46 -10.77 1.65 5.70
C SER A 46 -9.53 0.78 5.87
N GLY A 47 -9.59 -0.45 5.35
CA GLY A 47 -8.46 -1.38 5.40
C GLY A 47 -7.25 -0.85 4.64
N LEU A 48 -7.47 -0.27 3.46
CA LEU A 48 -6.37 0.30 2.68
C LEU A 48 -5.76 1.51 3.38
N SER A 49 -6.60 2.38 3.95
CA SER A 49 -6.08 3.53 4.72
C SER A 49 -5.22 3.08 5.89
N LYS A 50 -5.66 2.04 6.61
CA LYS A 50 -4.87 1.48 7.72
C LYS A 50 -3.57 0.85 7.22
N LEU A 51 -3.62 0.17 6.08
CA LEU A 51 -2.45 -0.43 5.47
C LEU A 51 -1.41 0.64 5.11
N GLU A 52 -1.82 1.69 4.42
CA GLU A 52 -0.93 2.79 4.03
C GLU A 52 -0.40 3.55 5.25
N GLY A 53 -1.22 3.67 6.30
CA GLY A 53 -0.81 4.29 7.55
C GLY A 53 0.02 3.39 8.46
N GLN A 54 0.27 2.15 8.07
CA GLN A 54 1.04 1.18 8.83
C GLN A 54 0.36 0.78 10.15
N PHE A 55 -0.99 0.80 10.15
CA PHE A 55 -1.80 0.46 11.32
C PHE A 55 -2.36 -0.96 11.27
N ARG A 56 -2.07 -1.72 10.21
CA ARG A 56 -2.41 -3.12 10.08
C ARG A 56 -1.27 -3.88 9.42
N SER A 57 -1.24 -5.19 9.66
CA SER A 57 -0.28 -6.06 8.98
C SER A 57 -0.62 -6.20 7.50
N ILE A 58 0.39 -6.46 6.70
CA ILE A 58 0.24 -6.81 5.29
C ILE A 58 0.66 -8.28 5.18
N ASN A 59 -0.25 -9.14 4.70
CA ASN A 59 0.14 -10.53 4.49
C ASN A 59 0.87 -10.68 3.15
N ASP A 60 1.47 -11.86 2.94
CA ASP A 60 2.29 -12.09 1.74
C ASP A 60 1.49 -12.00 0.45
N TYR A 61 0.27 -12.48 0.42
CA TYR A 61 -0.59 -12.36 -0.77
C TYR A 61 -0.88 -10.89 -1.10
N GLU A 62 -1.16 -10.10 -0.07
CA GLU A 62 -1.41 -8.68 -0.25
C GLU A 62 -0.17 -7.97 -0.77
N LEU A 63 1.00 -8.32 -0.27
CA LEU A 63 2.26 -7.70 -0.68
C LEU A 63 2.54 -7.95 -2.15
N VAL A 64 2.34 -9.19 -2.61
CA VAL A 64 2.52 -9.54 -4.02
C VAL A 64 1.55 -8.76 -4.90
N ALA A 65 0.27 -8.70 -4.50
CA ALA A 65 -0.75 -7.98 -5.26
C ALA A 65 -0.46 -6.48 -5.33
N LEU A 66 0.00 -5.90 -4.23
CA LEU A 66 0.36 -4.47 -4.18
C LEU A 66 1.53 -4.17 -5.12
N ALA A 67 2.57 -4.97 -5.08
CA ALA A 67 3.73 -4.79 -5.95
C ALA A 67 3.31 -4.84 -7.42
N ASP A 68 2.49 -5.83 -7.78
CA ASP A 68 2.01 -6.00 -9.15
C ASP A 68 1.12 -4.84 -9.58
N ALA A 69 0.18 -4.44 -8.73
CA ALA A 69 -0.75 -3.34 -9.03
C ALA A 69 -0.02 -2.00 -9.19
N LEU A 70 1.03 -1.78 -8.42
CA LEU A 70 1.77 -0.52 -8.42
C LEU A 70 2.95 -0.52 -9.39
N GLY A 71 3.26 -1.67 -10.02
CA GLY A 71 4.34 -1.77 -10.98
C GLY A 71 5.72 -1.63 -10.37
N VAL A 72 5.91 -2.12 -9.16
CA VAL A 72 7.19 -2.09 -8.45
C VAL A 72 7.54 -3.48 -7.95
N SER A 73 8.80 -3.69 -7.58
CA SER A 73 9.22 -4.94 -6.97
C SER A 73 8.81 -5.00 -5.50
N ILE A 74 8.70 -6.22 -4.97
CA ILE A 74 8.47 -6.41 -3.54
C ILE A 74 9.64 -5.82 -2.76
N GLY A 75 10.88 -5.99 -3.26
CA GLY A 75 12.06 -5.42 -2.61
C GLY A 75 11.97 -3.91 -2.45
N TRP A 76 11.44 -3.21 -3.46
CA TRP A 76 11.24 -1.77 -3.36
C TRP A 76 10.20 -1.44 -2.28
N LEU A 77 9.09 -2.19 -2.24
CA LEU A 77 8.03 -1.94 -1.25
C LEU A 77 8.52 -2.11 0.18
N VAL A 78 9.42 -3.05 0.43
CA VAL A 78 9.92 -3.30 1.78
C VAL A 78 11.23 -2.57 2.08
N GLY A 79 11.66 -1.70 1.16
CA GLY A 79 12.82 -0.83 1.39
C GLY A 79 14.18 -1.48 1.17
N GLN A 80 14.23 -2.60 0.47
CA GLN A 80 15.49 -3.30 0.16
C GLN A 80 16.07 -2.92 -1.20
N GLU A 81 15.31 -2.20 -2.01
CA GLU A 81 15.75 -1.68 -3.33
C GLU A 81 15.34 -0.23 -3.44
N ASP A 82 16.07 0.52 -4.24
CA ASP A 82 15.75 1.92 -4.54
C ASP A 82 14.77 2.06 -5.69
#